data_ef624f5204f5192a8f3fc5a50c130343
#
_entry.id   ef624f5204f5192a8f3fc5a50c130343
#
_cell.length_a   1.000
_cell.length_b   1.000
_cell.length_c   1.000
_cell.angle_alpha   90.00
_cell.angle_beta   90.00
_cell.angle_gamma   90.00
#
_symmetry.space_group_name_H-M   'P 1'
#
loop_
_entity.id
_entity.type
_entity.pdbx_description
1 polymer ?
#
loop_
_entity_poly.entity_id
_entity_poly.type
_entity_poly.pdbx_seq_one_letter_code
_entity_poly.pdbx_strand_id
1 'polypeptide(L)'
;LEPEHLSAYSLMIEEGTPFYEQYGAHPELLPSEEEDRRMYHDTKKILAARGYRRYEISNYAKPGYECRHNLGYWERINYKGYGLGAASLLGQVRYTNQTELQEYLKGNMTGTEEVLTEQEVREEYFFLGLRKTDGILTEGYGAYYEERIQKLILQGLLEEKDGRIRLTDRGTDVSNYVLAQFLD
;
A
#
# COMPACT_ATOMS: atom_id res chain seq x y z
N LEU A 1 -26.28 -1.92 7.98
CA LEU A 1 -25.00 -1.57 8.60
C LEU A 1 -24.52 -0.25 8.01
N GLU A 2 -23.97 0.60 8.83
CA GLU A 2 -23.36 1.88 8.39
C GLU A 2 -21.99 2.03 9.09
N PRO A 3 -20.99 1.17 8.73
CA PRO A 3 -19.69 1.24 9.36
C PRO A 3 -19.03 2.58 9.06
N GLU A 4 -18.07 2.97 9.87
CA GLU A 4 -17.26 4.18 9.67
C GLU A 4 -16.15 3.98 8.66
N HIS A 5 -15.71 2.73 8.47
CA HIS A 5 -14.57 2.35 7.64
C HIS A 5 -14.88 1.10 6.82
N LEU A 6 -14.39 1.05 5.58
CA LEU A 6 -14.54 -0.06 4.66
C LEU A 6 -13.20 -0.35 3.97
N SER A 7 -12.88 -1.62 3.85
CA SER A 7 -11.78 -2.10 3.01
C SER A 7 -12.37 -2.85 1.82
N ALA A 8 -11.96 -2.49 0.61
CA ALA A 8 -12.40 -3.12 -0.63
C ALA A 8 -11.18 -3.40 -1.51
N TYR A 9 -10.93 -4.68 -1.75
CA TYR A 9 -9.77 -5.16 -2.48
C TYR A 9 -10.21 -5.84 -3.78
N SER A 10 -9.40 -5.72 -4.84
CA SER A 10 -9.45 -6.65 -5.96
C SER A 10 -9.00 -8.02 -5.48
N LEU A 11 -9.68 -9.08 -5.95
CA LEU A 11 -9.32 -10.45 -5.58
C LEU A 11 -7.99 -10.84 -6.21
N MET A 12 -7.03 -11.21 -5.38
CA MET A 12 -5.78 -11.84 -5.83
C MET A 12 -5.84 -13.33 -5.55
N ILE A 13 -5.46 -14.14 -6.55
CA ILE A 13 -5.38 -15.59 -6.44
C ILE A 13 -3.93 -15.95 -6.13
N GLU A 14 -3.68 -16.39 -4.91
CA GLU A 14 -2.34 -16.71 -4.41
C GLU A 14 -2.10 -18.22 -4.38
N GLU A 15 -0.92 -18.65 -4.81
CA GLU A 15 -0.49 -20.04 -4.73
C GLU A 15 -0.62 -20.62 -3.31
N GLY A 16 -0.99 -21.89 -3.22
CA GLY A 16 -1.18 -22.57 -1.93
C GLY A 16 -2.51 -22.27 -1.24
N THR A 17 -3.42 -21.55 -1.90
CA THR A 17 -4.77 -21.28 -1.39
C THR A 17 -5.82 -22.16 -2.10
N PRO A 18 -6.96 -22.46 -1.44
CA PRO A 18 -8.07 -23.17 -2.11
C PRO A 18 -8.57 -22.45 -3.38
N PHE A 19 -8.50 -21.12 -3.43
CA PHE A 19 -8.87 -20.38 -4.62
C PHE A 19 -7.89 -20.60 -5.77
N TYR A 20 -6.59 -20.74 -5.48
CA TYR A 20 -5.62 -21.09 -6.51
C TYR A 20 -5.87 -22.49 -7.09
N GLU A 21 -6.21 -23.46 -6.25
CA GLU A 21 -6.58 -24.81 -6.71
C GLU A 21 -7.82 -24.79 -7.61
N GLN A 22 -8.79 -23.95 -7.29
CA GLN A 22 -10.06 -23.85 -8.02
C GLN A 22 -9.97 -23.00 -9.29
N TYR A 23 -9.26 -21.89 -9.27
CA TYR A 23 -9.30 -20.86 -10.31
C TYR A 23 -7.96 -20.61 -11.00
N GLY A 24 -6.83 -21.06 -10.45
CA GLY A 24 -5.50 -20.78 -11.00
C GLY A 24 -5.30 -21.32 -12.42
N ALA A 25 -5.95 -22.44 -12.76
CA ALA A 25 -5.96 -23.00 -14.12
C ALA A 25 -7.17 -22.53 -14.96
N HIS A 26 -8.07 -21.72 -14.40
CA HIS A 26 -9.33 -21.29 -14.98
C HIS A 26 -9.54 -19.79 -14.89
N PRO A 27 -8.62 -18.97 -15.44
CA PRO A 27 -8.72 -17.52 -15.38
C PRO A 27 -9.99 -16.97 -16.07
N GLU A 28 -10.58 -17.75 -16.98
CA GLU A 28 -11.83 -17.41 -17.66
C GLU A 28 -13.06 -17.37 -16.72
N LEU A 29 -12.95 -17.93 -15.53
CA LEU A 29 -13.99 -17.87 -14.49
C LEU A 29 -13.87 -16.63 -13.58
N LEU A 30 -12.78 -15.87 -13.71
CA LEU A 30 -12.54 -14.65 -12.97
C LEU A 30 -12.95 -13.44 -13.81
N PRO A 31 -13.23 -12.29 -13.16
CA PRO A 31 -13.41 -11.04 -13.91
C PRO A 31 -12.19 -10.74 -14.77
N SER A 32 -12.43 -10.26 -15.98
CA SER A 32 -11.37 -9.69 -16.81
C SER A 32 -10.73 -8.46 -16.14
N GLU A 33 -9.53 -8.09 -16.56
CA GLU A 33 -8.88 -6.85 -16.07
C GLU A 33 -9.75 -5.62 -16.27
N GLU A 34 -10.51 -5.53 -17.37
CA GLU A 34 -11.43 -4.43 -17.64
C GLU A 34 -12.60 -4.43 -16.65
N GLU A 35 -13.14 -5.60 -16.31
CA GLU A 35 -14.23 -5.74 -15.35
C GLU A 35 -13.76 -5.43 -13.93
N ASP A 36 -12.58 -5.91 -13.53
CA ASP A 36 -11.97 -5.59 -12.23
C ASP A 36 -11.76 -4.07 -12.12
N ARG A 37 -11.21 -3.45 -13.15
CA ARG A 37 -11.01 -2.01 -13.19
C ARG A 37 -12.33 -1.24 -13.08
N ARG A 38 -13.36 -1.68 -13.79
CA ARG A 38 -14.70 -1.10 -13.70
C ARG A 38 -15.27 -1.24 -12.29
N MET A 39 -15.16 -2.43 -11.68
CA MET A 39 -15.62 -2.66 -10.30
C MET A 39 -14.91 -1.74 -9.31
N TYR A 40 -13.60 -1.55 -9.47
CA TYR A 40 -12.82 -0.63 -8.63
C TYR A 40 -13.33 0.82 -8.72
N HIS A 41 -13.53 1.32 -9.93
CA HIS A 41 -14.05 2.68 -10.14
C HIS A 41 -15.50 2.85 -9.68
N ASP A 42 -16.34 1.84 -9.89
CA ASP A 42 -17.72 1.87 -9.44
C ASP A 42 -17.81 1.81 -7.92
N THR A 43 -16.97 1.01 -7.26
CA THR A 43 -16.83 1.00 -5.80
C THR A 43 -16.49 2.39 -5.26
N LYS A 44 -15.50 3.08 -5.86
CA LYS A 44 -15.15 4.46 -5.49
C LYS A 44 -16.34 5.40 -5.57
N LYS A 45 -17.11 5.34 -6.68
CA LYS A 45 -18.29 6.20 -6.91
C LYS A 45 -19.42 5.89 -5.94
N ILE A 46 -19.74 4.62 -5.75
CA ILE A 46 -20.83 4.16 -4.87
C ILE A 46 -20.54 4.55 -3.42
N LEU A 47 -19.30 4.35 -2.96
CA LEU A 47 -18.90 4.69 -1.60
C LEU A 47 -18.85 6.21 -1.39
N ALA A 48 -18.36 6.97 -2.37
CA ALA A 48 -18.36 8.42 -2.31
C ALA A 48 -19.80 8.99 -2.18
N ALA A 49 -20.78 8.43 -2.92
CA ALA A 49 -22.20 8.81 -2.81
C ALA A 49 -22.81 8.49 -1.43
N ARG A 50 -22.15 7.64 -0.63
CA ARG A 50 -22.55 7.28 0.74
C ARG A 50 -21.71 8.00 1.82
N GLY A 51 -20.90 9.00 1.44
CA GLY A 51 -20.11 9.80 2.36
C GLY A 51 -18.75 9.20 2.76
N TYR A 52 -18.32 8.11 2.11
CA TYR A 52 -17.00 7.54 2.31
C TYR A 52 -16.02 8.18 1.35
N ARG A 53 -14.83 8.48 1.82
CA ARG A 53 -13.70 8.95 1.00
C ARG A 53 -12.63 7.86 0.95
N ARG A 54 -12.13 7.58 -0.23
CA ARG A 54 -10.92 6.78 -0.37
C ARG A 54 -9.75 7.58 0.18
N TYR A 55 -9.01 7.05 1.13
CA TYR A 55 -7.84 7.71 1.72
C TYR A 55 -6.52 7.04 1.35
N GLU A 56 -6.57 5.80 0.86
CA GLU A 56 -5.47 5.06 0.23
C GLU A 56 -6.05 4.09 -0.82
N ILE A 57 -5.21 3.25 -1.45
CA ILE A 57 -5.59 2.45 -2.63
C ILE A 57 -6.85 1.59 -2.40
N SER A 58 -6.96 0.92 -1.24
CA SER A 58 -7.99 -0.10 -0.97
C SER A 58 -8.93 0.24 0.19
N ASN A 59 -8.72 1.38 0.86
CA ASN A 59 -9.47 1.71 2.07
C ASN A 59 -10.25 3.02 1.94
N TYR A 60 -11.45 3.00 2.50
CA TYR A 60 -12.43 4.07 2.46
C TYR A 60 -12.93 4.35 3.88
N ALA A 61 -13.13 5.60 4.22
CA ALA A 61 -13.65 6.00 5.52
C ALA A 61 -14.57 7.21 5.44
N LYS A 62 -15.48 7.34 6.39
CA LYS A 62 -16.12 8.62 6.68
C LYS A 62 -15.03 9.60 7.18
N PRO A 63 -15.14 10.91 6.91
CA PRO A 63 -14.15 11.89 7.35
C PRO A 63 -13.86 11.77 8.86
N GLY A 64 -12.58 11.63 9.22
CA GLY A 64 -12.10 11.47 10.60
C GLY A 64 -12.06 10.03 11.11
N TYR A 65 -12.44 9.05 10.29
CA TYR A 65 -12.40 7.62 10.62
C TYR A 65 -11.37 6.84 9.79
N GLU A 66 -10.45 7.53 9.14
CA GLU A 66 -9.32 6.92 8.46
C GLU A 66 -8.50 6.07 9.46
N CYS A 67 -8.13 4.86 9.06
CA CYS A 67 -7.38 3.96 9.93
C CYS A 67 -5.96 4.48 10.14
N ARG A 68 -5.71 5.07 11.33
CA ARG A 68 -4.39 5.60 11.69
C ARG A 68 -3.28 4.55 11.69
N HIS A 69 -3.61 3.31 11.95
CA HIS A 69 -2.66 2.20 11.88
C HIS A 69 -2.18 2.00 10.44
N ASN A 70 -3.10 1.95 9.46
CA ASN A 70 -2.75 1.81 8.05
C ASN A 70 -1.96 3.04 7.55
N LEU A 71 -2.42 4.25 7.89
CA LEU A 71 -1.70 5.48 7.54
C LEU A 71 -0.28 5.48 8.12
N GLY A 72 -0.12 4.98 9.36
CA GLY A 72 1.20 4.86 9.99
C GLY A 72 2.18 3.99 9.19
N TYR A 73 1.70 2.92 8.55
CA TYR A 73 2.54 2.12 7.65
C TYR A 73 2.93 2.91 6.40
N TRP A 74 1.98 3.60 5.78
CA TRP A 74 2.23 4.41 4.58
C TRP A 74 3.11 5.64 4.84
N GLU A 75 3.23 6.07 6.09
CA GLU A 75 4.07 7.18 6.54
C GLU A 75 5.38 6.73 7.18
N ARG A 76 5.68 5.43 7.18
CA ARG A 76 6.84 4.83 7.84
C ARG A 76 6.98 5.25 9.31
N ILE A 77 5.86 5.43 10.02
CA ILE A 77 5.87 5.66 11.46
C ILE A 77 6.38 4.39 12.16
N ASN A 78 7.23 4.56 13.18
CA ASN A 78 7.70 3.45 14.00
C ASN A 78 6.54 2.65 14.57
N TYR A 79 6.64 1.34 14.47
CA TYR A 79 5.67 0.42 15.07
C TYR A 79 6.36 -0.80 15.67
N LYS A 80 5.75 -1.35 16.70
CA LYS A 80 6.20 -2.56 17.40
C LYS A 80 5.15 -3.66 17.24
N GLY A 81 5.55 -4.77 16.63
CA GLY A 81 4.74 -5.97 16.55
C GLY A 81 4.88 -6.83 17.82
N TYR A 82 3.77 -7.40 18.25
CA TYR A 82 3.72 -8.32 19.39
C TYR A 82 3.15 -9.66 18.95
N GLY A 83 3.73 -10.73 19.42
CA GLY A 83 3.32 -12.10 19.12
C GLY A 83 4.18 -12.78 18.06
N LEU A 84 3.83 -14.02 17.76
CA LEU A 84 4.52 -14.89 16.83
C LEU A 84 4.49 -14.29 15.42
N GLY A 85 5.66 -14.20 14.77
CA GLY A 85 5.80 -13.71 13.41
C GLY A 85 5.49 -12.22 13.21
N ALA A 86 5.21 -11.45 14.28
CA ALA A 86 4.84 -10.04 14.16
C ALA A 86 6.03 -9.19 13.70
N ALA A 87 5.78 -8.31 12.72
CA ALA A 87 6.78 -7.38 12.19
C ALA A 87 6.85 -6.09 12.97
N SER A 88 8.01 -5.46 12.98
CA SER A 88 8.29 -4.16 13.61
C SER A 88 9.16 -3.30 12.70
N LEU A 89 9.03 -1.98 12.84
CA LEU A 89 9.94 -0.99 12.27
C LEU A 89 10.29 0.04 13.33
N LEU A 90 11.56 0.16 13.68
CA LEU A 90 12.07 1.15 14.64
C LEU A 90 13.22 1.93 13.98
N GLY A 91 12.94 3.15 13.53
CA GLY A 91 13.87 3.95 12.75
C GLY A 91 14.17 3.28 11.39
N GLN A 92 15.39 2.81 11.22
CA GLN A 92 15.83 2.07 10.03
C GLN A 92 15.89 0.56 10.26
N VAL A 93 15.56 0.06 11.45
CA VAL A 93 15.62 -1.37 11.75
C VAL A 93 14.24 -1.98 11.59
N ARG A 94 14.13 -2.90 10.63
CA ARG A 94 12.98 -3.78 10.46
C ARG A 94 13.32 -5.15 11.03
N TYR A 95 12.41 -5.72 11.79
CA TYR A 95 12.58 -7.07 12.28
C TYR A 95 11.23 -7.78 12.41
N THR A 96 11.30 -9.11 12.40
CA THR A 96 10.15 -9.96 12.70
C THR A 96 10.43 -10.74 14.00
N ASN A 97 9.38 -11.01 14.74
CA ASN A 97 9.47 -11.98 15.82
C ASN A 97 9.62 -13.39 15.23
N GLN A 98 10.07 -14.30 16.08
CA GLN A 98 10.18 -15.73 15.76
C GLN A 98 8.86 -16.27 15.16
N THR A 99 8.95 -17.06 14.09
CA THR A 99 7.80 -17.70 13.41
C THR A 99 7.52 -19.10 13.91
N GLU A 100 8.52 -19.76 14.52
CA GLU A 100 8.37 -21.09 15.11
C GLU A 100 7.82 -21.00 16.54
N LEU A 101 6.61 -21.53 16.75
CA LEU A 101 5.90 -21.42 18.03
C LEU A 101 6.72 -21.95 19.21
N GLN A 102 7.38 -23.10 19.01
CA GLN A 102 8.16 -23.73 20.10
C GLN A 102 9.36 -22.88 20.50
N GLU A 103 10.05 -22.25 19.57
CA GLU A 103 11.16 -21.34 19.85
C GLU A 103 10.66 -20.04 20.51
N TYR A 104 9.53 -19.50 20.02
CA TYR A 104 8.92 -18.33 20.64
C TYR A 104 8.53 -18.57 22.10
N LEU A 105 7.94 -19.74 22.42
CA LEU A 105 7.56 -20.12 23.79
C LEU A 105 8.78 -20.37 24.72
N LYS A 106 9.94 -20.72 24.16
CA LYS A 106 11.21 -20.80 24.92
C LYS A 106 11.82 -19.44 25.24
N GLY A 107 11.25 -18.34 24.71
CA GLY A 107 11.74 -16.99 24.88
C GLY A 107 12.68 -16.51 23.77
N ASN A 108 12.87 -17.29 22.69
CA ASN A 108 13.59 -16.88 21.49
C ASN A 108 12.70 -15.97 20.65
N MET A 109 12.65 -14.67 20.98
CA MET A 109 11.67 -13.74 20.43
C MET A 109 12.01 -13.23 19.03
N THR A 110 13.30 -13.17 18.68
CA THR A 110 13.77 -12.58 17.41
C THR A 110 13.80 -13.61 16.30
N GLY A 111 13.17 -13.30 15.16
CA GLY A 111 13.28 -14.06 13.91
C GLY A 111 14.30 -13.43 12.97
N THR A 112 13.88 -12.52 12.11
CA THR A 112 14.76 -11.82 11.16
C THR A 112 14.97 -10.38 11.56
N GLU A 113 16.14 -9.82 11.22
CA GLU A 113 16.45 -8.40 11.38
C GLU A 113 17.13 -7.88 10.12
N GLU A 114 16.75 -6.68 9.71
CA GLU A 114 17.25 -5.97 8.54
C GLU A 114 17.49 -4.50 8.92
N VAL A 115 18.65 -3.97 8.57
CA VAL A 115 18.96 -2.55 8.72
C VAL A 115 18.84 -1.89 7.36
N LEU A 116 17.83 -1.06 7.18
CA LEU A 116 17.57 -0.36 5.93
C LEU A 116 18.64 0.69 5.66
N THR A 117 19.12 0.73 4.45
CA THR A 117 20.00 1.80 3.95
C THR A 117 19.21 3.10 3.75
N GLU A 118 19.92 4.22 3.61
CA GLU A 118 19.26 5.50 3.27
C GLU A 118 18.53 5.45 1.92
N GLN A 119 19.02 4.66 0.97
CA GLN A 119 18.37 4.45 -0.31
C GLN A 119 17.03 3.72 -0.12
N GLU A 120 17.02 2.59 0.57
CA GLU A 120 15.79 1.84 0.86
C GLU A 120 14.76 2.67 1.63
N VAL A 121 15.21 3.52 2.56
CA VAL A 121 14.34 4.47 3.26
C VAL A 121 13.70 5.47 2.29
N ARG A 122 14.47 5.99 1.31
CA ARG A 122 13.93 6.89 0.28
C ARG A 122 12.93 6.18 -0.64
N GLU A 123 13.29 4.98 -1.09
CA GLU A 123 12.42 4.15 -1.93
C GLU A 123 11.09 3.89 -1.23
N GLU A 124 11.13 3.47 0.03
CA GLU A 124 9.94 3.25 0.84
C GLU A 124 9.10 4.52 1.04
N TYR A 125 9.73 5.67 1.19
CA TYR A 125 9.00 6.94 1.30
C TYR A 125 8.08 7.17 0.10
N PHE A 126 8.55 6.87 -1.12
CA PHE A 126 7.74 6.96 -2.34
C PHE A 126 6.81 5.78 -2.50
N PHE A 127 7.33 4.56 -2.38
CA PHE A 127 6.57 3.33 -2.60
C PHE A 127 5.38 3.19 -1.63
N LEU A 128 5.58 3.51 -0.36
CA LEU A 128 4.51 3.45 0.64
C LEU A 128 3.64 4.72 0.61
N GLY A 129 4.27 5.87 0.57
CA GLY A 129 3.57 7.15 0.71
C GLY A 129 2.64 7.48 -0.45
N LEU A 130 2.99 7.12 -1.69
CA LEU A 130 2.14 7.30 -2.87
C LEU A 130 0.90 6.41 -2.88
N ARG A 131 0.78 5.45 -1.96
CA ARG A 131 -0.47 4.70 -1.77
C ARG A 131 -1.58 5.58 -1.20
N LYS A 132 -1.23 6.65 -0.48
CA LYS A 132 -2.20 7.60 0.07
C LYS A 132 -2.77 8.50 -1.03
N THR A 133 -4.06 8.78 -0.96
CA THR A 133 -4.72 9.70 -1.91
C THR A 133 -4.23 11.14 -1.78
N ASP A 134 -3.78 11.53 -0.57
CA ASP A 134 -3.18 12.84 -0.34
C ASP A 134 -1.73 12.93 -0.84
N GLY A 135 -1.13 11.80 -1.22
CA GLY A 135 0.22 11.71 -1.72
C GLY A 135 1.29 12.08 -0.67
N ILE A 136 2.47 12.48 -1.15
CA ILE A 136 3.65 12.78 -0.35
C ILE A 136 4.22 14.16 -0.69
N LEU A 137 4.90 14.77 0.27
CA LEU A 137 5.68 15.99 0.03
C LEU A 137 6.93 15.64 -0.80
N THR A 138 7.31 16.53 -1.73
CA THR A 138 8.54 16.40 -2.50
C THR A 138 9.75 16.97 -1.76
N GLU A 139 9.52 17.75 -0.72
CA GLU A 139 10.59 18.30 0.14
C GLU A 139 11.41 17.17 0.77
N GLY A 140 12.72 17.25 0.68
CA GLY A 140 13.68 16.29 1.20
C GLY A 140 14.15 15.29 0.15
N TYR A 141 13.28 14.44 -0.37
CA TYR A 141 13.69 13.35 -1.28
C TYR A 141 13.33 13.57 -2.75
N GLY A 142 12.50 14.55 -3.08
CA GLY A 142 12.03 14.78 -4.46
C GLY A 142 13.19 15.02 -5.45
N ALA A 143 14.25 15.69 -5.02
CA ALA A 143 15.41 15.97 -5.86
C ALA A 143 16.13 14.70 -6.38
N TYR A 144 16.07 13.58 -5.65
CA TYR A 144 16.67 12.31 -6.09
C TYR A 144 15.90 11.68 -7.25
N TYR A 145 14.61 11.99 -7.38
CA TYR A 145 13.70 11.37 -8.34
C TYR A 145 13.05 12.38 -9.29
N GLU A 146 13.59 13.61 -9.37
CA GLU A 146 13.01 14.72 -10.15
C GLU A 146 12.65 14.31 -11.59
N GLU A 147 13.59 13.70 -12.31
CA GLU A 147 13.36 13.28 -13.70
C GLU A 147 12.25 12.22 -13.82
N ARG A 148 12.20 11.27 -12.86
CA ARG A 148 11.18 10.22 -12.82
C ARG A 148 9.80 10.81 -12.50
N ILE A 149 9.74 11.73 -11.53
CA ILE A 149 8.51 12.45 -11.15
C ILE A 149 7.97 13.21 -12.35
N GLN A 150 8.80 14.03 -13.01
CA GLN A 150 8.39 14.81 -14.17
C GLN A 150 7.91 13.93 -15.33
N LYS A 151 8.61 12.83 -15.60
CA LYS A 151 8.17 11.85 -16.60
C LYS A 151 6.79 11.28 -16.29
N LEU A 152 6.54 10.89 -15.05
CA LEU A 152 5.26 10.32 -14.62
C LEU A 152 4.14 11.37 -14.64
N ILE A 153 4.44 12.64 -14.35
CA ILE A 153 3.50 13.76 -14.49
C ILE A 153 3.14 13.96 -15.97
N LEU A 154 4.14 14.00 -16.86
CA LEU A 154 3.90 14.12 -18.30
C LEU A 154 3.07 12.95 -18.87
N GLN A 155 3.20 11.77 -18.30
CA GLN A 155 2.39 10.60 -18.64
C GLN A 155 0.97 10.66 -18.06
N GLY A 156 0.66 11.64 -17.19
CA GLY A 156 -0.62 11.77 -16.50
C GLY A 156 -0.85 10.70 -15.43
N LEU A 157 0.22 10.11 -14.90
CA LEU A 157 0.17 9.08 -13.85
C LEU A 157 0.36 9.67 -12.45
N LEU A 158 1.12 10.75 -12.35
CA LEU A 158 1.23 11.58 -11.16
C LEU A 158 0.67 12.98 -11.43
N GLU A 159 0.25 13.64 -10.39
CA GLU A 159 -0.03 15.07 -10.40
C GLU A 159 0.64 15.74 -9.20
N GLU A 160 1.05 16.99 -9.37
CA GLU A 160 1.58 17.82 -8.31
C GLU A 160 0.54 18.85 -7.90
N LYS A 161 0.29 18.94 -6.60
CA LYS A 161 -0.61 19.91 -6.02
C LYS A 161 -0.18 20.27 -4.60
N ASP A 162 -0.12 21.55 -4.31
CA ASP A 162 0.20 22.09 -2.97
C ASP A 162 1.53 21.54 -2.41
N GLY A 163 2.56 21.39 -3.27
CA GLY A 163 3.88 20.83 -2.92
C GLY A 163 3.89 19.33 -2.64
N ARG A 164 2.82 18.66 -3.00
CA ARG A 164 2.69 17.19 -2.88
C ARG A 164 2.52 16.56 -4.24
N ILE A 165 3.11 15.40 -4.43
CA ILE A 165 2.83 14.54 -5.56
C ILE A 165 1.89 13.40 -5.13
N ARG A 166 0.98 13.03 -6.00
CA ARG A 166 0.04 11.93 -5.78
C ARG A 166 -0.32 11.22 -7.06
N LEU A 167 -0.79 9.99 -6.94
CA LEU A 167 -1.34 9.25 -8.06
C LEU A 167 -2.62 9.93 -8.59
N THR A 168 -2.69 10.07 -9.91
CA THR A 168 -3.97 10.35 -10.58
C THR A 168 -4.88 9.11 -10.55
N ASP A 169 -6.13 9.21 -10.97
CA ASP A 169 -6.97 8.01 -11.12
C ASP A 169 -6.32 7.01 -12.10
N ARG A 170 -5.76 7.49 -13.22
CA ARG A 170 -5.01 6.66 -14.16
C ARG A 170 -3.73 6.08 -13.54
N GLY A 171 -3.02 6.86 -12.73
CA GLY A 171 -1.85 6.37 -12.00
C GLY A 171 -2.21 5.31 -10.97
N THR A 172 -3.38 5.43 -10.32
CA THR A 172 -3.88 4.42 -9.39
C THR A 172 -4.17 3.10 -10.11
N ASP A 173 -4.70 3.16 -11.33
CA ASP A 173 -4.99 1.99 -12.15
C ASP A 173 -3.75 1.15 -12.48
N VAL A 174 -2.60 1.80 -12.59
CA VAL A 174 -1.30 1.17 -12.84
C VAL A 174 -0.31 1.45 -11.71
N SER A 175 -0.81 1.49 -10.47
CA SER A 175 -0.02 1.89 -9.30
C SER A 175 1.26 1.08 -9.13
N ASN A 176 1.23 -0.24 -9.34
CA ASN A 176 2.44 -1.07 -9.25
C ASN A 176 3.52 -0.61 -10.23
N TYR A 177 3.16 -0.24 -11.46
CA TYR A 177 4.10 0.32 -12.42
C TYR A 177 4.69 1.65 -11.94
N VAL A 178 3.85 2.55 -11.44
CA VAL A 178 4.31 3.87 -10.94
C VAL A 178 5.22 3.70 -9.74
N LEU A 179 4.82 2.89 -8.76
CA LEU A 179 5.57 2.66 -7.54
C LEU A 179 6.94 2.01 -7.83
N ALA A 180 6.99 1.06 -8.76
CA ALA A 180 8.24 0.42 -9.17
C ALA A 180 9.25 1.40 -9.82
N GLN A 181 8.81 2.57 -10.31
CA GLN A 181 9.74 3.57 -10.85
C GLN A 181 10.62 4.23 -9.77
N PHE A 182 10.31 4.05 -8.50
CA PHE A 182 11.07 4.61 -7.38
C PHE A 182 11.98 3.59 -6.70
N LEU A 183 12.05 2.37 -7.23
CA LEU A 183 12.99 1.33 -6.82
C LEU A 183 14.21 1.37 -7.76
N ASP A 184 15.42 1.30 -7.20
CA ASP A 184 16.70 1.29 -7.96
C ASP A 184 17.28 -0.12 -8.06
#